data_790ec724b300fdac8bd96ee2561a9533
#
_entry.id   790ec724b300fdac8bd96ee2561a9533
#
_cell.length_a   1.000
_cell.length_b   1.000
_cell.length_c   1.000
_cell.angle_alpha   90.00
_cell.angle_beta   90.00
_cell.angle_gamma   90.00
#
_symmetry.space_group_name_H-M   'P 1'
#
loop_
_entity.id
_entity.type
_entity.pdbx_description
1 polymer ?
#
loop_
_entity_poly.entity_id
_entity_poly.type
_entity_poly.pdbx_seq_one_letter_code
_entity_poly.pdbx_strand_id
1 'polypeptide(L)'
;IQRSGWGHLRLDVEAVGEFLEVPRKVVTDEDFIGSHYEVEYLVHKEKLRQGNQFGKIIVKSPYQEITYTVVASTSGKLDVDIRLTQEKSKLDLQKDCLAYLCYETAVASCLAGKENPGVNSWMDFSTWSASSHYILNQLHQSGCDYPEYQMYEAFLLYMENHHEEARVLLESYQDKSYTRDDLEFAGIYLYLCTLTGLYKDKVHALSRIRNFYMQKSDSFPLLWILLKLDPAYKETPSKALFVLEEQFGKGCRSPFLYLEAWKIICKDMTLLHRLNSFWGQVFRFAARRNLLTEELVMRLAYLSGYEKDYNESIYQALAKGYEQYSSEDTLEAICKYVMKGNPRKTEYFRWFSLAVEHGLRLTRLYEYYVETMDTSRRIELPKALLMYFTYNSDSLGDSKRAFIYSCIIANKEKEPAAYQRYMSGMRDFARKKLAEGKMNESYAVLYQEFLMEPRTKEAADSIAQKMFTHRLYFDDKKVRYVIVRHSQMESEETYTCVQGVAYPRIYTEDAAILFQDDKQRRYSATVDYSLKKTMDEDGAVRKVLALGVDEPGVLLHYCESHELDKDNLDIFQRLVKSDAFCMEYKQKVRRRILDYYAEHVFGEDLDQYLKQMDYQ
;
A
#
# COMPACT_ATOMS: atom_id res chain seq x y z
N ILE A 1 -9.26 12.03 -8.00
CA ILE A 1 -7.80 12.36 -7.95
C ILE A 1 -7.18 11.48 -6.88
N GLN A 2 -6.06 10.83 -7.20
CA GLN A 2 -5.32 10.01 -6.25
C GLN A 2 -3.98 10.65 -5.91
N ARG A 3 -3.70 10.81 -4.63
CA ARG A 3 -2.45 11.34 -4.10
C ARG A 3 -1.47 10.20 -3.84
N SER A 4 -0.26 10.29 -4.37
CA SER A 4 0.80 9.28 -4.22
C SER A 4 1.90 9.65 -3.21
N GLY A 5 1.89 10.87 -2.64
CA GLY A 5 2.92 11.37 -1.75
C GLY A 5 2.39 12.09 -0.51
N TRP A 6 3.29 12.34 0.45
CA TRP A 6 3.05 13.13 1.65
C TRP A 6 3.61 14.55 1.45
N GLY A 7 2.92 15.56 1.94
CA GLY A 7 3.33 16.96 1.87
C GLY A 7 2.13 17.87 1.66
N HIS A 8 2.33 19.16 1.74
CA HIS A 8 1.31 20.15 1.42
C HIS A 8 0.96 20.06 -0.07
N LEU A 9 -0.31 19.82 -0.35
CA LEU A 9 -0.86 19.78 -1.69
C LEU A 9 -1.91 20.87 -1.83
N ARG A 10 -1.74 21.70 -2.87
CA ARG A 10 -2.77 22.63 -3.32
C ARG A 10 -3.07 22.36 -4.77
N LEU A 11 -4.33 22.12 -5.07
CA LEU A 11 -4.84 21.96 -6.43
C LEU A 11 -5.82 23.09 -6.70
N ASP A 12 -5.61 23.79 -7.79
CA ASP A 12 -6.57 24.75 -8.31
C ASP A 12 -7.45 24.03 -9.37
N VAL A 13 -8.76 24.07 -9.17
CA VAL A 13 -9.74 23.39 -10.05
C VAL A 13 -10.55 24.45 -10.78
N GLU A 14 -10.52 24.39 -12.09
CA GLU A 14 -11.18 25.35 -12.98
C GLU A 14 -12.14 24.63 -13.92
N ALA A 15 -13.36 25.16 -14.08
CA ALA A 15 -14.31 24.71 -15.08
C ALA A 15 -14.29 25.67 -16.28
N VAL A 16 -14.14 25.11 -17.48
CA VAL A 16 -14.22 25.84 -18.75
C VAL A 16 -15.44 25.35 -19.52
N GLY A 17 -16.41 26.24 -19.69
CA GLY A 17 -17.71 25.98 -20.32
C GLY A 17 -18.85 26.63 -19.54
N GLU A 18 -19.71 27.41 -20.22
CA GLU A 18 -20.82 28.15 -19.57
C GLU A 18 -21.77 27.26 -18.78
N PHE A 19 -21.87 25.99 -19.16
CA PHE A 19 -22.77 25.00 -18.56
C PHE A 19 -22.14 24.22 -17.40
N LEU A 20 -20.84 24.40 -17.16
CA LEU A 20 -20.09 23.71 -16.11
C LEU A 20 -19.76 24.64 -14.94
N GLU A 21 -19.93 24.13 -13.75
CA GLU A 21 -19.51 24.79 -12.53
C GLU A 21 -18.80 23.80 -11.61
N VAL A 22 -17.69 24.23 -11.03
CA VAL A 22 -16.99 23.51 -9.98
C VAL A 22 -17.21 24.28 -8.67
N PRO A 23 -17.95 23.73 -7.70
CA PRO A 23 -18.25 24.41 -6.45
C PRO A 23 -16.99 24.72 -5.64
N ARG A 24 -15.99 23.85 -5.73
CA ARG A 24 -14.75 23.98 -4.97
C ARG A 24 -13.57 24.23 -5.92
N LYS A 25 -13.10 25.47 -5.94
CA LYS A 25 -12.02 25.91 -6.83
C LYS A 25 -10.61 25.63 -6.32
N VAL A 26 -10.47 25.41 -5.02
CA VAL A 26 -9.18 25.09 -4.38
C VAL A 26 -9.36 23.86 -3.49
N VAL A 27 -8.51 22.88 -3.69
CA VAL A 27 -8.47 21.62 -2.95
C VAL A 27 -7.11 21.51 -2.28
N THR A 28 -7.10 21.22 -0.99
CA THR A 28 -5.89 21.09 -0.19
C THR A 28 -5.75 19.65 0.34
N ASP A 29 -4.63 19.34 0.96
CA ASP A 29 -4.40 18.05 1.60
C ASP A 29 -5.43 17.69 2.68
N GLU A 30 -6.09 18.69 3.29
CA GLU A 30 -7.17 18.49 4.29
C GLU A 30 -8.48 17.95 3.67
N ASP A 31 -8.65 18.10 2.38
CA ASP A 31 -9.86 17.71 1.66
C ASP A 31 -9.85 16.25 1.21
N PHE A 32 -8.66 15.62 1.24
CA PHE A 32 -8.50 14.24 0.83
C PHE A 32 -8.98 13.27 1.91
N ILE A 33 -9.85 12.35 1.51
CA ILE A 33 -10.22 11.20 2.34
C ILE A 33 -9.17 10.11 2.09
N GLY A 34 -8.17 10.05 2.96
CA GLY A 34 -7.00 9.20 2.76
C GLY A 34 -6.14 9.68 1.59
N SER A 35 -6.00 8.86 0.53
CA SER A 35 -5.26 9.22 -0.67
C SER A 35 -6.15 9.68 -1.83
N HIS A 36 -7.46 9.77 -1.65
CA HIS A 36 -8.41 10.05 -2.73
C HIS A 36 -9.20 11.33 -2.47
N TYR A 37 -9.47 12.06 -3.55
CA TYR A 37 -10.39 13.18 -3.59
C TYR A 37 -11.28 13.07 -4.82
N GLU A 38 -12.59 13.20 -4.64
CA GLU A 38 -13.58 13.24 -5.71
C GLU A 38 -13.89 14.69 -6.07
N VAL A 39 -13.67 15.05 -7.33
CA VAL A 39 -14.00 16.39 -7.83
C VAL A 39 -15.48 16.41 -8.19
N GLU A 40 -16.25 17.14 -7.42
CA GLU A 40 -17.65 17.39 -7.73
C GLU A 40 -17.79 18.52 -8.74
N TYR A 41 -18.69 18.36 -9.68
CA TYR A 41 -19.05 19.41 -10.62
C TYR A 41 -20.56 19.43 -10.91
N LEU A 42 -21.05 20.58 -11.27
CA LEU A 42 -22.46 20.80 -11.61
C LEU A 42 -22.62 21.08 -13.11
N VAL A 43 -23.65 20.50 -13.70
CA VAL A 43 -24.05 20.77 -15.07
C VAL A 43 -25.36 21.57 -15.04
N HIS A 44 -25.31 22.82 -15.46
CA HIS A 44 -26.47 23.71 -15.55
C HIS A 44 -27.28 23.39 -16.80
N LYS A 45 -28.36 22.66 -16.64
CA LYS A 45 -29.24 22.21 -17.74
C LYS A 45 -29.83 23.37 -18.52
N GLU A 46 -30.11 24.49 -17.86
CA GLU A 46 -30.68 25.71 -18.41
C GLU A 46 -29.69 26.45 -19.35
N LYS A 47 -28.41 26.16 -19.25
CA LYS A 47 -27.37 26.74 -20.12
C LYS A 47 -27.00 25.84 -21.29
N LEU A 48 -27.60 24.64 -21.35
CA LEU A 48 -27.34 23.72 -22.45
C LEU A 48 -28.13 24.13 -23.70
N ARG A 49 -27.43 24.33 -24.82
CA ARG A 49 -28.02 24.54 -26.12
C ARG A 49 -28.36 23.19 -26.78
N GLN A 50 -29.20 23.22 -27.81
CA GLN A 50 -29.54 22.01 -28.53
C GLN A 50 -28.30 21.42 -29.22
N GLY A 51 -28.05 20.12 -29.03
CA GLY A 51 -26.86 19.41 -29.49
C GLY A 51 -25.85 19.12 -28.38
N ASN A 52 -24.60 18.86 -28.79
CA ASN A 52 -23.52 18.55 -27.86
C ASN A 52 -22.73 19.80 -27.49
N GLN A 53 -22.46 19.95 -26.21
CA GLN A 53 -21.59 20.99 -25.69
C GLN A 53 -20.39 20.37 -24.99
N PHE A 54 -19.23 20.95 -25.22
CA PHE A 54 -17.96 20.50 -24.68
C PHE A 54 -17.46 21.50 -23.65
N GLY A 55 -17.10 20.99 -22.50
CA GLY A 55 -16.44 21.76 -21.45
C GLY A 55 -15.21 21.01 -20.95
N LYS A 56 -14.45 21.66 -20.09
CA LYS A 56 -13.26 21.07 -19.49
C LYS A 56 -13.25 21.33 -18.00
N ILE A 57 -12.79 20.38 -17.24
CA ILE A 57 -12.39 20.57 -15.84
C ILE A 57 -10.87 20.44 -15.81
N ILE A 58 -10.19 21.50 -15.41
CA ILE A 58 -8.75 21.59 -15.38
C ILE A 58 -8.32 21.57 -13.92
N VAL A 59 -7.49 20.60 -13.55
CA VAL A 59 -6.93 20.46 -12.22
C VAL A 59 -5.44 20.77 -12.31
N LYS A 60 -5.02 21.84 -11.66
CA LYS A 60 -3.64 22.33 -11.66
C LYS A 60 -2.98 22.14 -10.32
N SER A 61 -1.80 21.58 -10.32
CA SER A 61 -0.86 21.60 -9.19
C SER A 61 0.39 22.39 -9.60
N PRO A 62 1.29 22.76 -8.68
CA PRO A 62 2.57 23.37 -9.03
C PRO A 62 3.45 22.54 -9.99
N TYR A 63 3.14 21.23 -10.12
CA TYR A 63 3.98 20.26 -10.83
C TYR A 63 3.28 19.60 -12.02
N GLN A 64 1.94 19.66 -12.09
CA GLN A 64 1.18 18.93 -13.09
C GLN A 64 -0.17 19.58 -13.34
N GLU A 65 -0.60 19.59 -14.60
CA GLU A 65 -1.95 19.96 -15.03
C GLU A 65 -2.65 18.74 -15.64
N ILE A 66 -3.87 18.47 -15.19
CA ILE A 66 -4.71 17.39 -15.72
C ILE A 66 -6.01 18.01 -16.22
N THR A 67 -6.37 17.71 -17.46
CA THR A 67 -7.61 18.20 -18.09
C THR A 67 -8.58 17.04 -18.31
N TYR A 68 -9.80 17.19 -17.82
CA TYR A 68 -10.91 16.29 -18.09
C TYR A 68 -11.89 16.96 -19.04
N THR A 69 -12.24 16.29 -20.13
CA THR A 69 -13.27 16.78 -21.07
C THR A 69 -14.64 16.31 -20.58
N VAL A 70 -15.54 17.26 -20.41
CA VAL A 70 -16.95 17.01 -20.05
C VAL A 70 -17.82 17.30 -21.27
N VAL A 71 -18.65 16.33 -21.65
CA VAL A 71 -19.56 16.47 -22.78
C VAL A 71 -20.99 16.38 -22.26
N ALA A 72 -21.78 17.42 -22.49
CA ALA A 72 -23.21 17.45 -22.19
C ALA A 72 -24.03 17.47 -23.48
N SER A 73 -25.00 16.54 -23.61
CA SER A 73 -25.88 16.46 -24.77
C SER A 73 -27.33 16.65 -24.36
N THR A 74 -28.05 17.45 -25.11
CA THR A 74 -29.51 17.68 -24.98
C THR A 74 -30.34 16.84 -25.96
N SER A 75 -29.71 16.27 -26.97
CA SER A 75 -30.35 15.35 -27.92
C SER A 75 -29.93 13.93 -27.59
N GLY A 76 -30.87 13.06 -27.26
CA GLY A 76 -30.62 11.68 -26.85
C GLY A 76 -30.02 10.75 -27.91
N LYS A 77 -29.26 11.26 -28.90
CA LYS A 77 -28.56 10.47 -29.91
C LYS A 77 -27.24 11.13 -30.40
N LEU A 78 -26.19 10.39 -30.24
CA LEU A 78 -25.08 10.04 -31.12
C LEU A 78 -23.86 10.95 -31.34
N ASP A 79 -23.85 12.25 -31.14
CA ASP A 79 -22.62 13.01 -31.50
C ASP A 79 -21.55 13.04 -30.38
N VAL A 80 -21.90 12.67 -29.17
CA VAL A 80 -20.95 12.48 -28.04
C VAL A 80 -20.03 11.30 -28.32
N ASP A 81 -20.57 10.28 -28.98
CA ASP A 81 -19.84 9.05 -29.27
C ASP A 81 -18.67 9.23 -30.26
N ILE A 82 -18.76 10.16 -31.18
CA ILE A 82 -17.78 10.24 -32.27
C ILE A 82 -16.39 10.64 -31.76
N ARG A 83 -16.25 11.73 -30.98
CA ARG A 83 -14.93 12.14 -30.47
C ARG A 83 -14.39 11.21 -29.38
N LEU A 84 -15.26 10.76 -28.46
CA LEU A 84 -14.86 9.77 -27.45
C LEU A 84 -14.50 8.44 -28.11
N THR A 85 -15.25 8.03 -29.13
CA THR A 85 -14.95 6.84 -29.94
C THR A 85 -13.65 7.02 -30.72
N GLN A 86 -13.36 8.21 -31.27
CA GLN A 86 -12.11 8.51 -31.93
C GLN A 86 -10.90 8.45 -31.01
N GLU A 87 -10.98 9.13 -29.85
CA GLU A 87 -9.91 9.11 -28.83
C GLU A 87 -9.66 7.69 -28.31
N LYS A 88 -10.74 6.96 -28.06
CA LYS A 88 -10.68 5.56 -27.63
C LYS A 88 -10.08 4.66 -28.71
N SER A 89 -10.53 4.79 -29.94
CA SER A 89 -10.04 4.00 -31.08
C SER A 89 -8.57 4.29 -31.36
N LYS A 90 -8.13 5.54 -31.29
CA LYS A 90 -6.72 5.90 -31.40
C LYS A 90 -5.89 5.22 -30.32
N LEU A 91 -6.37 5.24 -29.07
CA LEU A 91 -5.71 4.59 -27.96
C LEU A 91 -5.68 3.07 -28.12
N ASP A 92 -6.77 2.46 -28.60
CA ASP A 92 -6.86 1.01 -28.79
C ASP A 92 -5.96 0.55 -29.94
N LEU A 93 -5.89 1.28 -31.07
CA LEU A 93 -4.92 1.02 -32.14
C LEU A 93 -3.47 1.10 -31.62
N GLN A 94 -3.15 2.10 -30.80
CA GLN A 94 -1.83 2.21 -30.20
C GLN A 94 -1.51 1.04 -29.23
N LYS A 95 -2.49 0.62 -28.43
CA LYS A 95 -2.34 -0.53 -27.53
C LYS A 95 -2.10 -1.83 -28.28
N ASP A 96 -2.88 -2.07 -29.33
CA ASP A 96 -2.78 -3.27 -30.15
C ASP A 96 -1.45 -3.30 -30.92
N CYS A 97 -1.04 -2.18 -31.51
CA CYS A 97 0.27 -2.04 -32.14
C CYS A 97 1.42 -2.31 -31.15
N LEU A 98 1.34 -1.75 -29.95
CA LEU A 98 2.33 -2.02 -28.89
C LEU A 98 2.34 -3.49 -28.49
N ALA A 99 1.18 -4.11 -28.34
CA ALA A 99 1.07 -5.54 -27.97
C ALA A 99 1.70 -6.42 -29.05
N TYR A 100 1.42 -6.14 -30.33
CA TYR A 100 2.04 -6.83 -31.45
C TYR A 100 3.56 -6.66 -31.48
N LEU A 101 4.07 -5.44 -31.35
CA LEU A 101 5.52 -5.18 -31.33
C LEU A 101 6.23 -5.85 -30.15
N CYS A 102 5.56 -5.96 -29.00
CA CYS A 102 6.05 -6.73 -27.87
C CYS A 102 6.10 -8.23 -28.19
N TYR A 103 5.07 -8.77 -28.82
CA TYR A 103 5.02 -10.17 -29.27
C TYR A 103 6.15 -10.47 -30.27
N GLU A 104 6.27 -9.69 -31.35
CA GLU A 104 7.32 -9.82 -32.37
C GLU A 104 8.72 -9.87 -31.73
N THR A 105 8.94 -8.99 -30.76
CA THR A 105 10.23 -8.93 -30.07
C THR A 105 10.48 -10.14 -29.17
N ALA A 106 9.44 -10.65 -28.51
CA ALA A 106 9.55 -11.85 -27.68
C ALA A 106 9.79 -13.11 -28.51
N VAL A 107 9.07 -13.24 -29.65
CA VAL A 107 9.29 -14.34 -30.61
C VAL A 107 10.74 -14.30 -31.13
N ALA A 108 11.25 -13.13 -31.51
CA ALA A 108 12.64 -12.97 -31.92
C ALA A 108 13.64 -13.37 -30.81
N SER A 109 13.33 -13.09 -29.54
CA SER A 109 14.16 -13.50 -28.39
C SER A 109 14.11 -15.03 -28.17
N CYS A 110 12.94 -15.66 -28.32
CA CYS A 110 12.80 -17.12 -28.22
C CYS A 110 13.56 -17.85 -29.34
N LEU A 111 13.50 -17.33 -30.58
CA LEU A 111 14.26 -17.88 -31.71
C LEU A 111 15.78 -17.75 -31.52
N ALA A 112 16.22 -16.78 -30.72
CA ALA A 112 17.62 -16.65 -30.30
C ALA A 112 18.03 -17.57 -29.13
N GLY A 113 17.17 -18.51 -28.73
CA GLY A 113 17.45 -19.48 -27.65
C GLY A 113 17.21 -18.94 -26.23
N LYS A 114 16.52 -17.81 -26.11
CA LYS A 114 16.18 -17.21 -24.80
C LYS A 114 14.74 -17.61 -24.44
N GLU A 115 14.56 -18.40 -23.40
CA GLU A 115 13.23 -18.76 -22.92
C GLU A 115 12.46 -17.52 -22.42
N ASN A 116 11.26 -17.32 -22.93
CA ASN A 116 10.34 -16.31 -22.42
C ASN A 116 8.95 -16.95 -22.17
N PRO A 117 8.63 -17.27 -20.91
CA PRO A 117 7.41 -18.01 -20.55
C PRO A 117 6.10 -17.25 -20.82
N GLY A 118 6.17 -15.95 -21.18
CA GLY A 118 4.99 -15.09 -21.36
C GLY A 118 4.47 -14.97 -22.79
N VAL A 119 5.08 -15.64 -23.78
CA VAL A 119 4.75 -15.48 -25.22
C VAL A 119 3.28 -15.79 -25.55
N ASN A 120 2.67 -16.74 -24.83
CA ASN A 120 1.29 -17.20 -25.13
C ASN A 120 0.17 -16.20 -24.76
N SER A 121 0.48 -15.10 -24.11
CA SER A 121 -0.51 -14.08 -23.68
C SER A 121 -0.54 -12.82 -24.57
N TRP A 122 0.16 -12.82 -25.71
CA TRP A 122 0.41 -11.64 -26.51
C TRP A 122 -0.32 -11.68 -27.85
N MET A 123 -0.60 -10.50 -28.40
CA MET A 123 -1.28 -10.32 -29.66
C MET A 123 -0.34 -10.68 -30.83
N ASP A 124 -0.61 -11.76 -31.52
CA ASP A 124 0.10 -12.13 -32.75
C ASP A 124 -0.30 -11.24 -33.94
N PHE A 125 0.40 -11.41 -35.06
CA PHE A 125 0.14 -10.60 -36.27
C PHE A 125 -1.29 -10.72 -36.77
N SER A 126 -1.86 -11.94 -36.80
CA SER A 126 -3.20 -12.17 -37.33
C SER A 126 -4.27 -11.53 -36.44
N THR A 127 -4.12 -11.62 -35.14
CA THR A 127 -5.01 -10.99 -34.16
C THR A 127 -4.90 -9.45 -34.21
N TRP A 128 -3.67 -8.92 -34.30
CA TRP A 128 -3.43 -7.49 -34.45
C TRP A 128 -4.04 -6.95 -35.74
N SER A 129 -3.81 -7.60 -36.87
CA SER A 129 -4.36 -7.22 -38.18
C SER A 129 -5.90 -7.21 -38.14
N ALA A 130 -6.52 -8.27 -37.69
CA ALA A 130 -7.98 -8.39 -37.57
C ALA A 130 -8.58 -7.30 -36.65
N SER A 131 -7.97 -7.06 -35.49
CA SER A 131 -8.39 -6.02 -34.55
C SER A 131 -8.26 -4.62 -35.15
N SER A 132 -7.13 -4.35 -35.81
CA SER A 132 -6.87 -3.06 -36.46
C SER A 132 -7.87 -2.76 -37.57
N HIS A 133 -8.16 -3.73 -38.46
CA HIS A 133 -9.18 -3.59 -39.50
C HIS A 133 -10.57 -3.38 -38.90
N TYR A 134 -10.92 -4.10 -37.86
CA TYR A 134 -12.21 -3.90 -37.17
C TYR A 134 -12.36 -2.46 -36.66
N ILE A 135 -11.33 -1.93 -35.97
CA ILE A 135 -11.36 -0.56 -35.45
C ILE A 135 -11.40 0.47 -36.57
N LEU A 136 -10.58 0.31 -37.63
CA LEU A 136 -10.56 1.20 -38.80
C LEU A 136 -11.90 1.22 -39.53
N ASN A 137 -12.52 0.05 -39.74
CA ASN A 137 -13.85 -0.05 -40.36
C ASN A 137 -14.92 0.66 -39.52
N GLN A 138 -14.89 0.52 -38.18
CA GLN A 138 -15.81 1.26 -37.30
C GLN A 138 -15.61 2.79 -37.42
N LEU A 139 -14.37 3.26 -37.53
CA LEU A 139 -14.06 4.68 -37.74
C LEU A 139 -14.60 5.17 -39.07
N HIS A 140 -14.39 4.44 -40.15
CA HIS A 140 -14.94 4.77 -41.49
C HIS A 140 -16.47 4.82 -41.49
N GLN A 141 -17.14 3.83 -40.91
CA GLN A 141 -18.60 3.79 -40.75
C GLN A 141 -19.15 4.95 -39.93
N SER A 142 -18.35 5.48 -39.02
CA SER A 142 -18.70 6.63 -38.18
C SER A 142 -18.40 7.98 -38.85
N GLY A 143 -17.94 7.99 -40.12
CA GLY A 143 -17.56 9.18 -40.85
C GLY A 143 -16.28 9.87 -40.38
N CYS A 144 -15.38 9.10 -39.76
CA CYS A 144 -14.11 9.60 -39.17
C CYS A 144 -12.96 9.35 -40.15
N ASP A 145 -12.84 10.19 -41.18
CA ASP A 145 -11.76 10.12 -42.18
C ASP A 145 -10.59 11.04 -41.81
N TYR A 146 -10.00 10.85 -40.64
CA TYR A 146 -8.81 11.60 -40.23
C TYR A 146 -7.55 11.05 -40.90
N PRO A 147 -6.64 11.94 -41.36
CA PRO A 147 -5.41 11.53 -42.04
C PRO A 147 -4.54 10.57 -41.25
N GLU A 148 -4.54 10.67 -39.90
CA GLU A 148 -3.76 9.79 -39.04
C GLU A 148 -4.25 8.33 -39.11
N TYR A 149 -5.55 8.10 -39.24
CA TYR A 149 -6.10 6.75 -39.39
C TYR A 149 -5.76 6.13 -40.72
N GLN A 150 -5.76 6.94 -41.79
CA GLN A 150 -5.37 6.50 -43.12
C GLN A 150 -3.86 6.20 -43.22
N MET A 151 -3.03 6.93 -42.46
CA MET A 151 -1.61 6.57 -42.34
C MET A 151 -1.43 5.25 -41.60
N TYR A 152 -2.24 5.00 -40.57
CA TYR A 152 -2.23 3.72 -39.87
C TYR A 152 -2.70 2.56 -40.77
N GLU A 153 -3.73 2.78 -41.56
CA GLU A 153 -4.21 1.83 -42.57
C GLU A 153 -3.14 1.53 -43.64
N ALA A 154 -2.46 2.56 -44.15
CA ALA A 154 -1.35 2.38 -45.09
C ALA A 154 -0.21 1.56 -44.47
N PHE A 155 0.09 1.78 -43.19
CA PHE A 155 1.08 1.00 -42.47
C PHE A 155 0.63 -0.46 -42.31
N LEU A 156 -0.64 -0.72 -41.96
CA LEU A 156 -1.20 -2.04 -41.83
C LEU A 156 -1.18 -2.82 -43.14
N LEU A 157 -1.64 -2.20 -44.23
CA LEU A 157 -1.58 -2.76 -45.59
C LEU A 157 -0.14 -3.11 -46.01
N TYR A 158 0.82 -2.23 -45.68
CA TYR A 158 2.23 -2.54 -45.91
C TYR A 158 2.70 -3.78 -45.16
N MET A 159 2.32 -3.91 -43.88
CA MET A 159 2.68 -5.06 -43.05
C MET A 159 2.02 -6.37 -43.53
N GLU A 160 0.87 -6.29 -44.17
CA GLU A 160 0.14 -7.41 -44.79
C GLU A 160 0.66 -7.77 -46.20
N ASN A 161 1.75 -7.12 -46.66
CA ASN A 161 2.32 -7.25 -47.99
C ASN A 161 1.42 -6.73 -49.14
N HIS A 162 0.40 -5.91 -48.85
CA HIS A 162 -0.46 -5.22 -49.81
C HIS A 162 0.19 -3.88 -50.22
N HIS A 163 1.42 -3.93 -50.74
CA HIS A 163 2.23 -2.75 -50.98
C HIS A 163 1.64 -1.78 -52.02
N GLU A 164 0.97 -2.28 -53.05
CA GLU A 164 0.36 -1.42 -54.07
C GLU A 164 -0.87 -0.68 -53.53
N GLU A 165 -1.69 -1.34 -52.70
CA GLU A 165 -2.86 -0.68 -52.09
C GLU A 165 -2.41 0.41 -51.11
N ALA A 166 -1.42 0.11 -50.28
CA ALA A 166 -0.80 1.10 -49.40
C ALA A 166 -0.24 2.29 -50.17
N ARG A 167 0.38 2.05 -51.35
CA ARG A 167 0.92 3.10 -52.22
C ARG A 167 -0.17 3.97 -52.78
N VAL A 168 -1.25 3.42 -53.35
CA VAL A 168 -2.39 4.15 -53.86
C VAL A 168 -3.01 5.06 -52.80
N LEU A 169 -3.16 4.53 -51.59
CA LEU A 169 -3.66 5.31 -50.45
C LEU A 169 -2.76 6.49 -50.15
N LEU A 170 -1.44 6.31 -50.12
CA LEU A 170 -0.47 7.39 -49.87
C LEU A 170 -0.40 8.40 -51.03
N GLU A 171 -0.56 7.98 -52.27
CA GLU A 171 -0.60 8.89 -53.44
C GLU A 171 -1.74 9.91 -53.35
N SER A 172 -2.89 9.54 -52.76
CA SER A 172 -4.02 10.44 -52.53
C SER A 172 -3.71 11.63 -51.60
N TYR A 173 -2.61 11.55 -50.85
CA TYR A 173 -2.16 12.58 -49.90
C TYR A 173 -1.02 13.46 -50.40
N GLN A 174 -0.46 13.20 -51.59
CA GLN A 174 0.76 13.83 -52.08
C GLN A 174 0.68 15.37 -52.13
N ASP A 175 -0.48 15.93 -52.46
CA ASP A 175 -0.67 17.37 -52.66
C ASP A 175 -1.45 18.07 -51.54
N LYS A 176 -1.72 17.38 -50.43
CA LYS A 176 -2.52 17.95 -49.33
C LYS A 176 -1.68 18.87 -48.43
N SER A 177 -2.23 20.03 -48.04
CA SER A 177 -1.52 21.11 -47.33
C SER A 177 -1.05 20.72 -45.93
N TYR A 178 -1.76 19.82 -45.22
CA TYR A 178 -1.42 19.39 -43.88
C TYR A 178 -0.10 18.60 -43.77
N THR A 179 0.41 18.06 -44.87
CA THR A 179 1.73 17.44 -44.93
C THR A 179 2.88 18.44 -44.77
N ARG A 180 2.59 19.74 -44.88
CA ARG A 180 3.59 20.82 -44.81
C ARG A 180 3.61 21.50 -43.45
N ASP A 181 2.45 21.59 -42.78
CA ASP A 181 2.28 22.34 -41.54
C ASP A 181 2.52 21.48 -40.30
N ASP A 182 2.20 20.17 -40.35
CA ASP A 182 2.47 19.22 -39.24
C ASP A 182 3.71 18.39 -39.56
N LEU A 183 4.81 18.68 -38.85
CA LEU A 183 6.09 18.01 -39.03
C LEU A 183 6.06 16.53 -38.66
N GLU A 184 5.26 16.15 -37.65
CA GLU A 184 5.10 14.75 -37.27
C GLU A 184 4.36 13.96 -38.33
N PHE A 185 3.23 14.49 -38.78
CA PHE A 185 2.46 13.88 -39.86
C PHE A 185 3.30 13.77 -41.15
N ALA A 186 3.98 14.86 -41.53
CA ALA A 186 4.87 14.89 -42.71
C ALA A 186 6.00 13.84 -42.57
N GLY A 187 6.54 13.65 -41.39
CA GLY A 187 7.55 12.63 -41.09
C GLY A 187 7.01 11.21 -41.24
N ILE A 188 5.82 10.92 -40.71
CA ILE A 188 5.15 9.62 -40.84
C ILE A 188 4.81 9.32 -42.29
N TYR A 189 4.22 10.28 -42.99
CA TYR A 189 3.90 10.15 -44.39
C TYR A 189 5.15 9.83 -45.23
N LEU A 190 6.24 10.60 -45.06
CA LEU A 190 7.48 10.39 -45.78
C LEU A 190 8.12 9.03 -45.45
N TYR A 191 8.02 8.58 -44.19
CA TYR A 191 8.46 7.25 -43.79
C TYR A 191 7.71 6.15 -44.55
N LEU A 192 6.38 6.20 -44.57
CA LEU A 192 5.54 5.24 -45.29
C LEU A 192 5.81 5.25 -46.78
N CYS A 193 5.99 6.44 -47.39
CA CYS A 193 6.38 6.55 -48.80
C CYS A 193 7.73 5.90 -49.11
N THR A 194 8.69 5.93 -48.17
CA THR A 194 9.97 5.22 -48.33
C THR A 194 9.83 3.71 -48.21
N LEU A 195 8.93 3.23 -47.34
CA LEU A 195 8.65 1.79 -47.17
C LEU A 195 7.98 1.21 -48.42
N THR A 196 6.95 1.87 -48.95
CA THR A 196 6.17 1.42 -50.10
C THR A 196 6.88 1.67 -51.43
N GLY A 197 8.04 2.33 -51.42
CA GLY A 197 8.78 2.67 -52.66
C GLY A 197 8.20 3.81 -53.47
N LEU A 198 7.18 4.50 -52.96
CA LEU A 198 6.61 5.72 -53.58
C LEU A 198 7.66 6.83 -53.63
N TYR A 199 8.49 6.95 -52.60
CA TYR A 199 9.62 7.86 -52.54
C TYR A 199 10.93 7.06 -52.68
N LYS A 200 11.60 7.19 -53.87
CA LYS A 200 12.76 6.37 -54.20
C LYS A 200 14.06 6.84 -53.56
N ASP A 201 14.22 8.14 -53.31
CA ASP A 201 15.44 8.70 -52.72
C ASP A 201 15.38 8.62 -51.17
N LYS A 202 15.80 7.47 -50.65
CA LYS A 202 15.84 7.24 -49.22
C LYS A 202 16.78 8.18 -48.48
N VAL A 203 17.88 8.62 -49.11
CA VAL A 203 18.86 9.52 -48.49
C VAL A 203 18.27 10.90 -48.29
N HIS A 204 17.58 11.42 -49.32
CA HIS A 204 16.91 12.71 -49.25
C HIS A 204 15.72 12.65 -48.23
N ALA A 205 14.94 11.56 -48.22
CA ALA A 205 13.88 11.37 -47.24
C ALA A 205 14.42 11.43 -45.82
N LEU A 206 15.50 10.67 -45.53
CA LEU A 206 16.17 10.66 -44.24
C LEU A 206 16.67 12.06 -43.83
N SER A 207 17.28 12.79 -44.77
CA SER A 207 17.73 14.16 -44.52
C SER A 207 16.57 15.10 -44.14
N ARG A 208 15.42 14.98 -44.80
CA ARG A 208 14.21 15.75 -44.45
C ARG A 208 13.68 15.38 -43.06
N ILE A 209 13.58 14.10 -42.74
CA ILE A 209 13.10 13.66 -41.44
C ILE A 209 14.05 14.13 -40.33
N ARG A 210 15.37 14.10 -40.56
CA ARG A 210 16.35 14.68 -39.61
C ARG A 210 16.09 16.19 -39.40
N ASN A 211 15.80 16.94 -40.46
CA ASN A 211 15.47 18.36 -40.35
C ASN A 211 14.16 18.59 -39.57
N PHE A 212 13.14 17.77 -39.77
CA PHE A 212 11.90 17.84 -39.01
C PHE A 212 12.16 17.60 -37.52
N TYR A 213 12.96 16.59 -37.20
CA TYR A 213 13.34 16.30 -35.80
C TYR A 213 14.21 17.41 -35.20
N MET A 214 15.08 18.05 -35.96
CA MET A 214 15.84 19.21 -35.49
C MET A 214 14.95 20.41 -35.14
N GLN A 215 13.85 20.62 -35.86
CA GLN A 215 12.87 21.68 -35.60
C GLN A 215 11.94 21.35 -34.45
N LYS A 216 11.62 20.07 -34.25
CA LYS A 216 10.74 19.56 -33.19
C LYS A 216 11.42 18.42 -32.44
N SER A 217 12.46 18.75 -31.67
CA SER A 217 13.34 17.78 -31.03
C SER A 217 12.72 17.06 -29.81
N ASP A 218 11.52 17.45 -29.41
CA ASP A 218 10.68 16.81 -28.38
C ASP A 218 9.71 15.78 -28.98
N SER A 219 9.63 15.67 -30.29
CA SER A 219 8.77 14.71 -30.97
C SER A 219 9.35 13.30 -30.93
N PHE A 220 8.72 12.45 -30.13
CA PHE A 220 9.09 11.02 -30.08
C PHE A 220 8.72 10.27 -31.38
N PRO A 221 7.58 10.52 -32.09
CA PRO A 221 7.29 9.87 -33.35
C PRO A 221 8.39 10.09 -34.42
N LEU A 222 8.92 11.31 -34.54
CA LEU A 222 10.03 11.58 -35.47
C LEU A 222 11.31 10.86 -35.06
N LEU A 223 11.63 10.82 -33.75
CA LEU A 223 12.76 10.04 -33.26
C LEU A 223 12.58 8.56 -33.57
N TRP A 224 11.38 8.01 -33.32
CA TRP A 224 11.10 6.59 -33.56
C TRP A 224 11.35 6.21 -35.01
N ILE A 225 10.91 7.08 -35.96
CA ILE A 225 11.19 6.90 -37.40
C ILE A 225 12.70 6.91 -37.67
N LEU A 226 13.44 7.84 -37.09
CA LEU A 226 14.90 7.89 -37.23
C LEU A 226 15.58 6.64 -36.71
N LEU A 227 15.13 6.10 -35.55
CA LEU A 227 15.65 4.82 -35.02
C LEU A 227 15.43 3.66 -36.01
N LYS A 228 14.41 3.71 -36.88
CA LYS A 228 14.15 2.69 -37.90
C LYS A 228 14.94 2.89 -39.17
N LEU A 229 15.09 4.13 -39.62
CA LEU A 229 15.67 4.46 -40.92
C LEU A 229 17.16 4.79 -40.86
N ASP A 230 17.60 5.49 -39.82
CA ASP A 230 18.95 6.07 -39.79
C ASP A 230 20.01 5.02 -39.40
N PRO A 231 20.95 4.69 -40.30
CA PRO A 231 22.04 3.75 -40.00
C PRO A 231 22.86 4.15 -38.78
N ALA A 232 23.03 5.46 -38.51
CA ALA A 232 23.83 5.95 -37.39
C ALA A 232 23.33 5.46 -36.03
N TYR A 233 22.03 5.22 -35.84
CA TYR A 233 21.47 4.66 -34.62
C TYR A 233 21.59 3.13 -34.59
N LYS A 234 21.60 2.46 -35.74
CA LYS A 234 21.79 1.00 -35.83
C LYS A 234 23.24 0.61 -35.58
N GLU A 235 24.18 1.39 -36.13
CA GLU A 235 25.63 1.16 -35.97
C GLU A 235 26.14 1.57 -34.60
N THR A 236 25.49 2.53 -33.94
CA THR A 236 25.90 3.03 -32.62
C THR A 236 24.72 2.95 -31.64
N PRO A 237 24.41 1.76 -31.05
CA PRO A 237 23.29 1.58 -30.13
C PRO A 237 23.36 2.48 -28.88
N SER A 238 24.56 2.81 -28.40
CA SER A 238 24.76 3.75 -27.28
C SER A 238 24.24 5.16 -27.58
N LYS A 239 24.36 5.62 -28.84
CA LYS A 239 23.79 6.89 -29.29
C LYS A 239 22.26 6.83 -29.29
N ALA A 240 21.68 5.71 -29.74
CA ALA A 240 20.23 5.51 -29.70
C ALA A 240 19.69 5.55 -28.26
N LEU A 241 20.36 4.87 -27.32
CA LEU A 241 19.99 4.91 -25.91
C LEU A 241 20.09 6.32 -25.31
N PHE A 242 21.16 7.04 -25.63
CA PHE A 242 21.33 8.41 -25.15
C PHE A 242 20.16 9.32 -25.57
N VAL A 243 19.75 9.26 -26.84
CA VAL A 243 18.63 10.08 -27.34
C VAL A 243 17.29 9.64 -26.75
N LEU A 244 17.07 8.34 -26.52
CA LEU A 244 15.88 7.85 -25.81
C LEU A 244 15.82 8.36 -24.36
N GLU A 245 16.96 8.35 -23.66
CA GLU A 245 17.06 8.88 -22.29
C GLU A 245 16.81 10.41 -22.28
N GLU A 246 17.33 11.14 -23.28
CA GLU A 246 17.08 12.56 -23.46
C GLU A 246 15.58 12.86 -23.69
N GLN A 247 14.90 12.08 -24.53
CA GLN A 247 13.44 12.20 -24.74
C GLN A 247 12.66 11.96 -23.46
N PHE A 248 13.07 10.98 -22.65
CA PHE A 248 12.48 10.78 -21.33
C PHE A 248 12.69 12.01 -20.43
N GLY A 249 13.86 12.61 -20.47
CA GLY A 249 14.18 13.86 -19.76
C GLY A 249 13.30 15.04 -20.20
N LYS A 250 12.96 15.13 -21.49
CA LYS A 250 12.02 16.11 -22.07
C LYS A 250 10.54 15.84 -21.74
N GLY A 251 10.23 14.78 -20.99
CA GLY A 251 8.88 14.46 -20.53
C GLY A 251 8.16 13.38 -21.31
N CYS A 252 8.77 12.76 -22.33
CA CYS A 252 8.16 11.65 -23.04
C CYS A 252 7.97 10.45 -22.11
N ARG A 253 6.76 9.90 -22.07
CA ARG A 253 6.38 8.71 -21.26
C ARG A 253 5.75 7.61 -22.12
N SER A 254 6.00 7.64 -23.43
CA SER A 254 5.48 6.66 -24.36
C SER A 254 5.99 5.25 -24.05
N PRO A 255 5.12 4.22 -23.99
CA PRO A 255 5.55 2.83 -23.85
C PRO A 255 6.46 2.35 -24.98
N PHE A 256 6.30 2.91 -26.18
CA PHE A 256 7.16 2.59 -27.32
C PHE A 256 8.62 3.02 -27.08
N LEU A 257 8.84 4.13 -26.38
CA LEU A 257 10.18 4.57 -25.97
C LEU A 257 10.85 3.52 -25.08
N TYR A 258 10.12 2.97 -24.12
CA TYR A 258 10.63 1.94 -23.23
C TYR A 258 10.91 0.62 -23.97
N LEU A 259 10.04 0.27 -24.93
CA LEU A 259 10.23 -0.92 -25.77
C LEU A 259 11.49 -0.81 -26.62
N GLU A 260 11.74 0.33 -27.27
CA GLU A 260 12.96 0.52 -28.08
C GLU A 260 14.22 0.48 -27.22
N ALA A 261 14.23 1.10 -26.05
CA ALA A 261 15.36 1.00 -25.10
C ALA A 261 15.59 -0.46 -24.66
N TRP A 262 14.50 -1.17 -24.34
CA TRP A 262 14.56 -2.58 -23.94
C TRP A 262 15.14 -3.45 -25.08
N LYS A 263 14.71 -3.27 -26.33
CA LYS A 263 15.25 -3.98 -27.50
C LYS A 263 16.77 -3.83 -27.65
N ILE A 264 17.28 -2.63 -27.37
CA ILE A 264 18.71 -2.34 -27.48
C ILE A 264 19.49 -3.09 -26.38
N ILE A 265 19.05 -3.01 -25.12
CA ILE A 265 19.75 -3.67 -24.02
C ILE A 265 19.65 -5.20 -24.06
N CYS A 266 18.57 -5.77 -24.62
CA CYS A 266 18.47 -7.21 -24.83
C CYS A 266 19.49 -7.73 -25.86
N LYS A 267 19.90 -6.91 -26.82
CA LYS A 267 20.97 -7.26 -27.78
C LYS A 267 22.36 -7.12 -27.17
N ASP A 268 22.55 -6.11 -26.37
CA ASP A 268 23.84 -5.84 -25.72
C ASP A 268 23.62 -5.25 -24.31
N MET A 269 23.62 -6.13 -23.30
CA MET A 269 23.43 -5.74 -21.90
C MET A 269 24.61 -4.93 -21.34
N THR A 270 25.77 -4.94 -22.01
CA THR A 270 26.92 -4.15 -21.55
C THR A 270 26.66 -2.66 -21.62
N LEU A 271 25.71 -2.23 -22.46
CA LEU A 271 25.27 -0.83 -22.56
C LEU A 271 24.54 -0.32 -21.31
N LEU A 272 24.02 -1.22 -20.50
CA LEU A 272 23.36 -0.87 -19.23
C LEU A 272 24.42 -0.80 -18.11
N HIS A 273 24.93 0.41 -17.87
CA HIS A 273 26.00 0.64 -16.88
C HIS A 273 25.49 1.07 -15.50
N ARG A 274 24.35 1.76 -15.45
CA ARG A 274 23.76 2.33 -14.24
C ARG A 274 22.24 2.31 -14.31
N LEU A 275 21.60 2.35 -13.16
CA LEU A 275 20.17 2.55 -13.05
C LEU A 275 19.87 4.03 -12.77
N ASN A 276 18.74 4.50 -13.26
CA ASN A 276 18.19 5.82 -12.98
C ASN A 276 16.65 5.76 -13.15
N SER A 277 15.97 6.89 -13.09
CA SER A 277 14.50 6.95 -13.25
C SER A 277 14.02 6.44 -14.61
N PHE A 278 14.77 6.68 -15.68
CA PHE A 278 14.46 6.17 -17.00
C PHE A 278 14.50 4.64 -17.03
N TRP A 279 15.61 4.04 -16.61
CA TRP A 279 15.75 2.60 -16.53
C TRP A 279 14.76 1.94 -15.59
N GLY A 280 14.42 2.61 -14.48
CA GLY A 280 13.34 2.16 -13.60
C GLY A 280 12.00 2.00 -14.35
N GLN A 281 11.66 2.93 -15.25
CA GLN A 281 10.45 2.81 -16.07
C GLN A 281 10.57 1.75 -17.17
N VAL A 282 11.73 1.62 -17.81
CA VAL A 282 11.99 0.55 -18.81
C VAL A 282 11.82 -0.83 -18.16
N PHE A 283 12.41 -1.07 -17.00
CA PHE A 283 12.27 -2.35 -16.29
C PHE A 283 10.85 -2.59 -15.79
N ARG A 284 10.18 -1.56 -15.29
CA ARG A 284 8.76 -1.65 -14.91
C ARG A 284 7.87 -2.00 -16.10
N PHE A 285 8.12 -1.40 -17.25
CA PHE A 285 7.43 -1.73 -18.51
C PHE A 285 7.70 -3.19 -18.88
N ALA A 286 8.95 -3.63 -18.89
CA ALA A 286 9.34 -4.99 -19.20
C ALA A 286 8.69 -6.01 -18.25
N ALA A 287 8.67 -5.73 -16.94
CA ALA A 287 8.02 -6.58 -15.94
C ALA A 287 6.51 -6.74 -16.19
N ARG A 288 5.82 -5.64 -16.50
CA ARG A 288 4.37 -5.65 -16.77
C ARG A 288 4.00 -6.37 -18.06
N ARG A 289 4.92 -6.42 -19.01
CA ARG A 289 4.74 -7.04 -20.33
C ARG A 289 5.41 -8.42 -20.43
N ASN A 290 5.85 -9.01 -19.31
CA ASN A 290 6.56 -10.28 -19.27
C ASN A 290 7.77 -10.34 -20.25
N LEU A 291 8.49 -9.23 -20.41
CA LEU A 291 9.67 -9.08 -21.27
C LEU A 291 10.99 -9.28 -20.51
N LEU A 292 10.92 -9.61 -19.22
CA LEU A 292 12.12 -9.90 -18.44
C LEU A 292 12.68 -11.26 -18.86
N THR A 293 13.98 -11.28 -19.17
CA THR A 293 14.76 -12.50 -19.34
C THR A 293 15.61 -12.73 -18.09
N GLU A 294 16.03 -13.97 -17.84
CA GLU A 294 16.86 -14.29 -16.68
C GLU A 294 18.13 -13.45 -16.61
N GLU A 295 18.85 -13.33 -17.75
CA GLU A 295 20.06 -12.51 -17.85
C GLU A 295 19.80 -11.03 -17.52
N LEU A 296 18.64 -10.51 -17.96
CA LEU A 296 18.26 -9.13 -17.70
C LEU A 296 17.93 -8.91 -16.22
N VAL A 297 17.29 -9.88 -15.58
CA VAL A 297 16.99 -9.86 -14.13
C VAL A 297 18.29 -9.93 -13.33
N MET A 298 19.22 -10.79 -13.71
CA MET A 298 20.55 -10.87 -13.05
C MET A 298 21.33 -9.56 -13.21
N ARG A 299 21.29 -8.94 -14.40
CA ARG A 299 21.93 -7.63 -14.61
C ARG A 299 21.29 -6.54 -13.76
N LEU A 300 19.96 -6.53 -13.67
CA LEU A 300 19.21 -5.61 -12.79
C LEU A 300 19.58 -5.82 -11.32
N ALA A 301 19.62 -7.07 -10.86
CA ALA A 301 20.02 -7.44 -9.50
C ALA A 301 21.44 -6.92 -9.18
N TYR A 302 22.39 -7.16 -10.08
CA TYR A 302 23.75 -6.66 -9.93
C TYR A 302 23.82 -5.14 -9.81
N LEU A 303 23.18 -4.41 -10.73
CA LEU A 303 23.21 -2.94 -10.75
C LEU A 303 22.45 -2.32 -9.59
N SER A 304 21.38 -2.95 -9.13
CA SER A 304 20.61 -2.48 -7.97
C SER A 304 21.47 -2.38 -6.70
N GLY A 305 22.53 -3.18 -6.60
CA GLY A 305 23.49 -3.12 -5.50
C GLY A 305 24.22 -1.79 -5.39
N TYR A 306 24.47 -1.12 -6.51
CA TYR A 306 25.22 0.16 -6.58
C TYR A 306 24.32 1.39 -6.41
N GLU A 307 22.98 1.24 -6.52
CA GLU A 307 22.05 2.34 -6.27
C GLU A 307 22.08 2.76 -4.81
N LYS A 308 22.03 4.06 -4.57
CA LYS A 308 21.98 4.62 -3.20
C LYS A 308 20.56 4.68 -2.67
N ASP A 309 19.63 5.04 -3.53
CA ASP A 309 18.25 5.33 -3.17
C ASP A 309 17.31 4.22 -3.64
N TYR A 310 16.23 4.02 -2.88
CA TYR A 310 15.18 3.08 -3.24
C TYR A 310 14.29 3.66 -4.36
N ASN A 311 13.99 2.84 -5.36
CA ASN A 311 13.06 3.15 -6.44
C ASN A 311 12.03 2.02 -6.58
N GLU A 312 10.76 2.36 -6.41
CA GLU A 312 9.66 1.40 -6.45
C GLU A 312 9.58 0.62 -7.78
N SER A 313 9.89 1.26 -8.91
CA SER A 313 9.85 0.61 -10.23
C SER A 313 10.92 -0.47 -10.38
N ILE A 314 12.11 -0.24 -9.84
CA ILE A 314 13.20 -1.21 -9.81
C ILE A 314 12.84 -2.38 -8.89
N TYR A 315 12.31 -2.09 -7.70
CA TYR A 315 11.84 -3.12 -6.78
C TYR A 315 10.77 -4.02 -7.43
N GLN A 316 9.76 -3.43 -8.06
CA GLN A 316 8.71 -4.21 -8.75
C GLN A 316 9.27 -5.10 -9.86
N ALA A 317 10.27 -4.62 -10.60
CA ALA A 317 10.91 -5.41 -11.64
C ALA A 317 11.74 -6.56 -11.06
N LEU A 318 12.50 -6.33 -9.99
CA LEU A 318 13.23 -7.39 -9.27
C LEU A 318 12.29 -8.44 -8.69
N ALA A 319 11.21 -8.00 -8.03
CA ALA A 319 10.19 -8.89 -7.46
C ALA A 319 9.55 -9.77 -8.54
N LYS A 320 9.18 -9.17 -9.68
CA LYS A 320 8.62 -9.91 -10.82
C LYS A 320 9.64 -10.88 -11.44
N GLY A 321 10.91 -10.46 -11.55
CA GLY A 321 12.00 -11.31 -12.01
C GLY A 321 12.20 -12.53 -11.11
N TYR A 322 12.15 -12.35 -9.78
CA TYR A 322 12.22 -13.48 -8.84
C TYR A 322 11.02 -14.43 -8.98
N GLU A 323 9.82 -13.90 -9.18
CA GLU A 323 8.63 -14.74 -9.42
C GLU A 323 8.75 -15.62 -10.67
N GLN A 324 9.49 -15.16 -11.68
CA GLN A 324 9.69 -15.90 -12.93
C GLN A 324 10.85 -16.92 -12.86
N TYR A 325 11.96 -16.55 -12.21
CA TYR A 325 13.22 -17.32 -12.30
C TYR A 325 13.72 -17.86 -10.96
N SER A 326 13.18 -17.40 -9.82
CA SER A 326 13.47 -17.89 -8.45
C SER A 326 14.99 -18.00 -8.12
N SER A 327 15.79 -17.05 -8.60
CA SER A 327 17.24 -17.03 -8.38
C SER A 327 17.61 -16.52 -6.99
N GLU A 328 18.53 -17.19 -6.29
CA GLU A 328 19.04 -16.75 -4.96
C GLU A 328 19.71 -15.39 -5.04
N ASP A 329 20.47 -15.11 -6.10
CA ASP A 329 21.14 -13.81 -6.30
C ASP A 329 20.10 -12.67 -6.43
N THR A 330 18.98 -12.95 -7.10
CA THR A 330 17.87 -11.98 -7.21
C THR A 330 17.20 -11.77 -5.86
N LEU A 331 16.99 -12.82 -5.07
CA LEU A 331 16.42 -12.71 -3.72
C LEU A 331 17.34 -11.89 -2.81
N GLU A 332 18.63 -12.15 -2.85
CA GLU A 332 19.64 -11.38 -2.11
C GLU A 332 19.61 -9.90 -2.50
N ALA A 333 19.55 -9.62 -3.81
CA ALA A 333 19.46 -8.26 -4.34
C ALA A 333 18.17 -7.56 -3.88
N ILE A 334 17.01 -8.23 -3.91
CA ILE A 334 15.73 -7.70 -3.42
C ILE A 334 15.85 -7.31 -1.94
N CYS A 335 16.35 -8.22 -1.11
CA CYS A 335 16.50 -7.94 0.32
C CYS A 335 17.39 -6.73 0.57
N LYS A 336 18.59 -6.69 -0.05
CA LYS A 336 19.52 -5.55 0.04
C LYS A 336 18.88 -4.25 -0.45
N TYR A 337 18.10 -4.32 -1.53
CA TYR A 337 17.48 -3.15 -2.13
C TYR A 337 16.33 -2.59 -1.28
N VAL A 338 15.48 -3.46 -0.74
CA VAL A 338 14.40 -3.08 0.19
C VAL A 338 14.97 -2.44 1.46
N MET A 339 16.12 -2.92 1.97
CA MET A 339 16.78 -2.33 3.13
C MET A 339 17.19 -0.86 2.93
N LYS A 340 17.38 -0.40 1.68
CA LYS A 340 17.67 1.01 1.35
C LYS A 340 16.44 1.93 1.44
N GLY A 341 15.24 1.36 1.28
CA GLY A 341 13.98 2.08 1.36
C GLY A 341 13.39 2.14 2.78
N ASN A 342 12.12 1.77 2.90
CA ASN A 342 11.46 1.64 4.20
C ASN A 342 11.17 0.16 4.50
N PRO A 343 12.09 -0.55 5.15
CA PRO A 343 12.00 -1.99 5.37
C PRO A 343 10.93 -2.40 6.40
N ARG A 344 10.23 -1.45 7.03
CA ARG A 344 9.24 -1.72 8.10
C ARG A 344 7.85 -2.10 7.58
N LYS A 345 7.63 -2.04 6.29
CA LYS A 345 6.35 -2.45 5.69
C LYS A 345 6.21 -3.97 5.73
N THR A 346 5.04 -4.44 6.14
CA THR A 346 4.72 -5.88 6.22
C THR A 346 4.73 -6.58 4.85
N GLU A 347 4.52 -5.85 3.77
CA GLU A 347 4.62 -6.38 2.39
C GLU A 347 6.00 -6.96 2.05
N TYR A 348 7.07 -6.50 2.72
CA TYR A 348 8.43 -6.99 2.51
C TYR A 348 8.78 -8.24 3.33
N PHE A 349 7.94 -8.65 4.28
CA PHE A 349 8.17 -9.82 5.12
C PHE A 349 8.44 -11.09 4.29
N ARG A 350 7.71 -11.27 3.22
CA ARG A 350 7.86 -12.39 2.29
C ARG A 350 9.32 -12.57 1.84
N TRP A 351 10.01 -11.48 1.51
CA TRP A 351 11.39 -11.54 1.02
C TRP A 351 12.39 -11.93 2.11
N PHE A 352 12.24 -11.35 3.30
CA PHE A 352 13.09 -11.71 4.43
C PHE A 352 12.80 -13.12 4.95
N SER A 353 11.55 -13.59 4.87
CA SER A 353 11.18 -14.98 5.18
C SER A 353 11.87 -15.97 4.23
N LEU A 354 11.74 -15.76 2.93
CA LEU A 354 12.41 -16.57 1.92
C LEU A 354 13.94 -16.55 2.10
N ALA A 355 14.51 -15.37 2.37
CA ALA A 355 15.96 -15.25 2.60
C ALA A 355 16.45 -16.07 3.81
N VAL A 356 15.65 -16.12 4.88
CA VAL A 356 15.94 -16.95 6.06
C VAL A 356 15.77 -18.44 5.74
N GLU A 357 14.73 -18.81 5.00
CA GLU A 357 14.49 -20.19 4.55
C GLU A 357 15.61 -20.73 3.66
N HIS A 358 16.12 -19.91 2.73
CA HIS A 358 17.25 -20.23 1.87
C HIS A 358 18.63 -20.10 2.57
N GLY A 359 18.64 -19.63 3.82
CA GLY A 359 19.89 -19.50 4.59
C GLY A 359 20.84 -18.41 4.10
N LEU A 360 20.32 -17.35 3.46
CA LEU A 360 21.13 -16.25 2.95
C LEU A 360 21.84 -15.51 4.09
N ARG A 361 23.08 -15.10 3.84
CA ARG A 361 23.92 -14.40 4.83
C ARG A 361 23.91 -12.90 4.57
N LEU A 362 22.88 -12.22 5.05
CA LEU A 362 22.72 -10.78 4.92
C LEU A 362 22.92 -10.09 6.26
N THR A 363 23.59 -8.94 6.26
CA THR A 363 23.74 -8.12 7.45
C THR A 363 22.37 -7.65 7.93
N ARG A 364 22.05 -7.85 9.21
CA ARG A 364 20.78 -7.49 9.82
C ARG A 364 19.53 -8.18 9.24
N LEU A 365 19.69 -9.33 8.58
CA LEU A 365 18.57 -10.07 8.00
C LEU A 365 17.48 -10.38 9.04
N TYR A 366 17.88 -10.87 10.20
CA TYR A 366 16.95 -11.29 11.25
C TYR A 366 16.24 -10.11 11.91
N GLU A 367 16.89 -8.94 12.02
CA GLU A 367 16.25 -7.72 12.49
C GLU A 367 15.17 -7.26 11.51
N TYR A 368 15.47 -7.22 10.21
CA TYR A 368 14.49 -6.86 9.19
C TYR A 368 13.35 -7.89 9.08
N TYR A 369 13.64 -9.16 9.23
CA TYR A 369 12.61 -10.20 9.33
C TYR A 369 11.61 -9.85 10.43
N VAL A 370 12.09 -9.53 11.64
CA VAL A 370 11.23 -9.20 12.78
C VAL A 370 10.56 -7.83 12.61
N GLU A 371 11.24 -6.84 12.03
CA GLU A 371 10.68 -5.51 11.80
C GLU A 371 9.50 -5.52 10.82
N THR A 372 9.54 -6.38 9.81
CA THR A 372 8.50 -6.51 8.78
C THR A 372 7.42 -7.53 9.11
N MET A 373 7.63 -8.37 10.14
CA MET A 373 6.68 -9.39 10.55
C MET A 373 5.34 -8.79 11.00
N ASP A 374 4.24 -9.43 10.59
CA ASP A 374 2.91 -9.12 11.10
C ASP A 374 2.78 -9.56 12.57
N THR A 375 2.65 -8.59 13.46
CA THR A 375 2.51 -8.81 14.90
C THR A 375 1.10 -9.17 15.34
N SER A 376 0.13 -9.24 14.43
CA SER A 376 -1.24 -9.67 14.75
C SER A 376 -1.36 -11.18 14.96
N ARG A 377 -0.42 -11.96 14.40
CA ARG A 377 -0.41 -13.43 14.47
C ARG A 377 0.87 -13.93 15.08
N ARG A 378 0.75 -14.88 16.03
CA ARG A 378 1.89 -15.59 16.59
C ARG A 378 2.20 -16.79 15.69
N ILE A 379 3.39 -16.78 15.11
CA ILE A 379 3.86 -17.83 14.21
C ILE A 379 5.00 -18.62 14.86
N GLU A 380 5.26 -19.80 14.31
CA GLU A 380 6.47 -20.56 14.64
C GLU A 380 7.69 -19.82 14.04
N LEU A 381 8.71 -19.62 14.87
CA LEU A 381 9.89 -18.85 14.49
C LEU A 381 11.00 -19.77 13.97
N PRO A 382 11.71 -19.41 12.89
CA PRO A 382 12.84 -20.17 12.39
C PRO A 382 13.93 -20.38 13.45
N LYS A 383 14.50 -21.58 13.51
CA LYS A 383 15.58 -21.91 14.49
C LYS A 383 16.78 -21.00 14.36
N ALA A 384 17.16 -20.60 13.14
CA ALA A 384 18.25 -19.66 12.88
C ALA A 384 17.97 -18.28 13.51
N LEU A 385 16.74 -17.79 13.41
CA LEU A 385 16.29 -16.55 14.05
C LEU A 385 16.43 -16.63 15.58
N LEU A 386 15.94 -17.71 16.18
CA LEU A 386 16.05 -17.92 17.62
C LEU A 386 17.51 -17.99 18.08
N MET A 387 18.36 -18.72 17.35
CA MET A 387 19.80 -18.73 17.65
C MET A 387 20.41 -17.32 17.60
N TYR A 388 20.10 -16.55 16.58
CA TYR A 388 20.63 -15.20 16.45
C TYR A 388 20.25 -14.31 17.64
N PHE A 389 18.98 -14.31 18.05
CA PHE A 389 18.51 -13.49 19.16
C PHE A 389 18.89 -14.01 20.55
N THR A 390 19.41 -15.23 20.67
CA THR A 390 20.03 -15.68 21.93
C THR A 390 21.22 -14.78 22.33
N TYR A 391 21.95 -14.27 21.32
CA TYR A 391 23.13 -13.44 21.53
C TYR A 391 22.91 -11.94 21.24
N ASN A 392 21.86 -11.60 20.50
CA ASN A 392 21.61 -10.25 19.98
C ASN A 392 20.24 -9.72 20.39
N SER A 393 19.71 -10.10 21.54
CA SER A 393 18.36 -9.68 22.00
C SER A 393 18.23 -8.17 22.17
N ASP A 394 19.31 -7.46 22.48
CA ASP A 394 19.32 -6.02 22.72
C ASP A 394 19.30 -5.19 21.44
N SER A 395 19.51 -5.80 20.28
CA SER A 395 19.37 -5.14 18.97
C SER A 395 17.91 -4.83 18.59
N LEU A 396 16.95 -5.46 19.28
CA LEU A 396 15.52 -5.28 19.06
C LEU A 396 14.91 -4.30 20.05
N GLY A 397 13.99 -3.48 19.57
CA GLY A 397 13.14 -2.70 20.46
C GLY A 397 12.23 -3.59 21.34
N ASP A 398 11.92 -3.13 22.54
CA ASP A 398 11.16 -3.85 23.57
C ASP A 398 9.87 -4.50 23.05
N SER A 399 9.13 -3.80 22.19
CA SER A 399 7.86 -4.30 21.66
C SER A 399 8.05 -5.52 20.76
N LYS A 400 9.09 -5.51 19.91
CA LYS A 400 9.43 -6.64 19.03
C LYS A 400 10.01 -7.81 19.81
N ARG A 401 10.81 -7.53 20.83
CA ARG A 401 11.33 -8.55 21.77
C ARG A 401 10.19 -9.23 22.51
N ALA A 402 9.21 -8.47 23.02
CA ALA A 402 8.02 -9.02 23.64
C ALA A 402 7.23 -9.91 22.68
N PHE A 403 7.13 -9.49 21.39
CA PHE A 403 6.44 -10.28 20.38
C PHE A 403 7.14 -11.62 20.10
N ILE A 404 8.47 -11.64 19.94
CA ILE A 404 9.25 -12.88 19.77
C ILE A 404 9.02 -13.80 20.97
N TYR A 405 9.10 -13.29 22.18
CA TYR A 405 8.86 -14.05 23.39
C TYR A 405 7.44 -14.61 23.46
N SER A 406 6.43 -13.83 23.03
CA SER A 406 5.06 -14.31 22.93
C SER A 406 4.88 -15.45 21.91
N CYS A 407 5.63 -15.41 20.79
CA CYS A 407 5.67 -16.52 19.82
C CYS A 407 6.31 -17.80 20.41
N ILE A 408 7.40 -17.65 21.17
CA ILE A 408 8.05 -18.80 21.85
C ILE A 408 7.08 -19.44 22.86
N ILE A 409 6.36 -18.64 23.65
CA ILE A 409 5.38 -19.13 24.62
C ILE A 409 4.22 -19.85 23.91
N ALA A 410 3.69 -19.27 22.84
CA ALA A 410 2.59 -19.86 22.07
C ALA A 410 2.95 -21.21 21.43
N ASN A 411 4.23 -21.44 21.14
CA ASN A 411 4.74 -22.67 20.55
C ASN A 411 5.51 -23.56 21.55
N LYS A 412 5.36 -23.36 22.86
CA LYS A 412 6.13 -24.06 23.89
C LYS A 412 5.99 -25.58 23.87
N GLU A 413 4.84 -26.11 23.42
CA GLU A 413 4.61 -27.54 23.29
C GLU A 413 5.32 -28.15 22.08
N LYS A 414 5.44 -27.38 20.98
CA LYS A 414 6.11 -27.82 19.74
C LYS A 414 7.63 -27.70 19.85
N GLU A 415 8.12 -26.62 20.49
CA GLU A 415 9.53 -26.30 20.60
C GLU A 415 9.96 -26.13 22.10
N PRO A 416 9.85 -27.19 22.93
CA PRO A 416 10.12 -27.10 24.38
C PRO A 416 11.58 -26.72 24.69
N ALA A 417 12.52 -27.11 23.85
CA ALA A 417 13.93 -26.75 24.01
C ALA A 417 14.19 -25.24 23.85
N ALA A 418 13.51 -24.59 22.90
CA ALA A 418 13.56 -23.15 22.72
C ALA A 418 12.93 -22.44 23.93
N TYR A 419 11.76 -22.88 24.36
CA TYR A 419 11.09 -22.31 25.54
C TYR A 419 11.97 -22.38 26.79
N GLN A 420 12.56 -23.56 27.11
CA GLN A 420 13.44 -23.73 28.28
C GLN A 420 14.67 -22.80 28.20
N ARG A 421 15.27 -22.67 27.02
CA ARG A 421 16.45 -21.79 26.82
C ARG A 421 16.14 -20.33 27.16
N TYR A 422 14.98 -19.84 26.76
CA TYR A 422 14.59 -18.44 26.93
C TYR A 422 13.82 -18.15 28.21
N MET A 423 13.37 -19.17 28.95
CA MET A 423 12.45 -19.04 30.06
C MET A 423 12.92 -18.04 31.14
N SER A 424 14.19 -18.08 31.54
CA SER A 424 14.74 -17.14 32.55
C SER A 424 14.72 -15.69 31.99
N GLY A 425 15.23 -15.49 30.78
CA GLY A 425 15.27 -14.16 30.14
C GLY A 425 13.87 -13.58 29.91
N MET A 426 12.90 -14.42 29.53
CA MET A 426 11.50 -14.01 29.36
C MET A 426 10.87 -13.55 30.66
N ARG A 427 11.13 -14.29 31.76
CA ARG A 427 10.63 -13.96 33.11
C ARG A 427 11.21 -12.62 33.60
N ASP A 428 12.52 -12.43 33.50
CA ASP A 428 13.17 -11.20 33.94
C ASP A 428 12.73 -9.99 33.10
N PHE A 429 12.59 -10.19 31.78
CA PHE A 429 12.04 -9.17 30.89
C PHE A 429 10.58 -8.82 31.24
N ALA A 430 9.73 -9.82 31.52
CA ALA A 430 8.35 -9.62 31.94
C ALA A 430 8.28 -8.78 33.21
N ARG A 431 9.07 -9.10 34.25
CA ARG A 431 9.13 -8.34 35.51
C ARG A 431 9.55 -6.90 35.31
N LYS A 432 10.60 -6.69 34.51
CA LYS A 432 11.08 -5.34 34.19
C LYS A 432 10.00 -4.52 33.46
N LYS A 433 9.33 -5.10 32.46
CA LYS A 433 8.31 -4.39 31.67
C LYS A 433 7.02 -4.16 32.44
N LEU A 434 6.66 -5.05 33.34
CA LEU A 434 5.55 -4.83 34.27
C LEU A 434 5.84 -3.65 35.21
N ALA A 435 7.04 -3.57 35.80
CA ALA A 435 7.47 -2.43 36.62
C ALA A 435 7.50 -1.10 35.84
N GLU A 436 7.83 -1.11 34.54
CA GLU A 436 7.74 0.06 33.65
C GLU A 436 6.30 0.40 33.25
N GLY A 437 5.30 -0.36 33.67
CA GLY A 437 3.89 -0.14 33.34
C GLY A 437 3.50 -0.44 31.90
N LYS A 438 4.34 -1.14 31.13
CA LYS A 438 4.07 -1.46 29.72
C LYS A 438 2.95 -2.46 29.56
N MET A 439 2.10 -2.26 28.54
CA MET A 439 0.99 -3.15 28.23
C MET A 439 0.73 -3.21 26.72
N ASN A 440 0.60 -4.40 26.19
CA ASN A 440 0.05 -4.77 24.90
C ASN A 440 -0.21 -6.29 24.88
N GLU A 441 -0.72 -6.84 23.78
CA GLU A 441 -1.02 -8.29 23.67
C GLU A 441 0.19 -9.20 23.90
N SER A 442 1.39 -8.78 23.49
CA SER A 442 2.62 -9.57 23.69
C SER A 442 3.10 -9.54 25.13
N TYR A 443 3.02 -8.38 25.80
CA TYR A 443 3.30 -8.29 27.24
C TYR A 443 2.28 -9.05 28.06
N ALA A 444 0.99 -9.02 27.68
CA ALA A 444 -0.05 -9.78 28.35
C ALA A 444 0.25 -11.29 28.40
N VAL A 445 0.72 -11.86 27.27
CA VAL A 445 1.13 -13.28 27.22
C VAL A 445 2.29 -13.56 28.17
N LEU A 446 3.28 -12.69 28.24
CA LEU A 446 4.40 -12.82 29.17
C LEU A 446 3.95 -12.73 30.63
N TYR A 447 3.06 -11.80 30.93
CA TYR A 447 2.52 -11.64 32.31
C TYR A 447 1.67 -12.84 32.68
N GLN A 448 0.83 -13.35 31.79
CA GLN A 448 0.05 -14.55 31.96
C GLN A 448 0.92 -15.77 32.28
N GLU A 449 2.01 -15.96 31.54
CA GLU A 449 2.87 -17.14 31.71
C GLU A 449 3.72 -17.10 32.98
N PHE A 450 4.18 -15.91 33.41
CA PHE A 450 5.22 -15.83 34.44
C PHE A 450 4.84 -15.09 35.73
N LEU A 451 3.79 -14.25 35.72
CA LEU A 451 3.56 -13.28 36.79
C LEU A 451 2.18 -13.37 37.46
N MET A 452 1.29 -14.25 36.98
CA MET A 452 -0.06 -14.44 37.57
C MET A 452 -0.06 -15.14 38.93
N GLU A 453 1.11 -15.56 39.42
CA GLU A 453 1.30 -16.11 40.75
C GLU A 453 2.29 -15.26 41.58
N PRO A 454 1.88 -14.05 42.01
CA PRO A 454 2.75 -13.18 42.79
C PRO A 454 3.06 -13.78 44.14
N ARG A 455 4.30 -13.59 44.62
CA ARG A 455 4.74 -14.07 45.96
C ARG A 455 4.98 -12.93 46.94
N THR A 456 5.01 -11.69 46.45
CA THR A 456 5.19 -10.49 47.29
C THR A 456 4.09 -9.49 46.98
N LYS A 457 3.80 -8.59 47.95
CA LYS A 457 2.79 -7.56 47.80
C LYS A 457 3.13 -6.62 46.62
N GLU A 458 4.40 -6.22 46.47
CA GLU A 458 4.83 -5.33 45.40
C GLU A 458 4.62 -5.96 44.01
N ALA A 459 4.86 -7.28 43.88
CA ALA A 459 4.59 -8.00 42.65
C ALA A 459 3.08 -8.11 42.39
N ALA A 460 2.30 -8.31 43.45
CA ALA A 460 0.84 -8.37 43.39
C ALA A 460 0.23 -6.99 43.01
N ASP A 461 0.71 -5.89 43.60
CA ASP A 461 0.31 -4.53 43.25
C ASP A 461 0.59 -4.20 41.77
N SER A 462 1.79 -4.58 41.28
CA SER A 462 2.19 -4.33 39.92
C SER A 462 1.32 -5.08 38.89
N ILE A 463 1.00 -6.35 39.13
CA ILE A 463 0.15 -7.13 38.22
C ILE A 463 -1.32 -6.72 38.33
N ALA A 464 -1.81 -6.37 39.51
CA ALA A 464 -3.17 -5.89 39.74
C ALA A 464 -3.51 -4.70 38.86
N GLN A 465 -2.57 -3.77 38.66
CA GLN A 465 -2.73 -2.61 37.79
C GLN A 465 -2.84 -2.95 36.30
N LYS A 466 -2.54 -4.20 35.90
CA LYS A 466 -2.62 -4.64 34.50
C LYS A 466 -3.69 -5.70 34.27
N MET A 467 -4.23 -6.26 35.36
CA MET A 467 -5.39 -7.16 35.28
C MET A 467 -6.58 -6.43 34.65
N PHE A 468 -7.48 -7.19 34.06
CA PHE A 468 -8.70 -6.69 33.37
C PHE A 468 -8.43 -5.79 32.16
N THR A 469 -7.19 -5.74 31.68
CA THR A 469 -6.88 -5.02 30.45
C THR A 469 -7.47 -5.75 29.25
N HIS A 470 -8.20 -5.01 28.41
CA HIS A 470 -8.76 -5.49 27.15
C HIS A 470 -8.06 -4.81 25.97
N ARG A 471 -7.92 -5.53 24.87
CA ARG A 471 -7.60 -4.90 23.58
C ARG A 471 -8.89 -4.40 22.97
N LEU A 472 -8.98 -3.10 22.80
CA LEU A 472 -10.06 -2.45 22.09
C LEU A 472 -9.54 -1.98 20.74
N TYR A 473 -10.18 -2.42 19.64
CA TYR A 473 -9.83 -2.03 18.27
C TYR A 473 -11.03 -1.37 17.59
N PHE A 474 -10.78 -0.30 16.86
CA PHE A 474 -11.75 0.44 16.05
C PHE A 474 -11.03 1.08 14.84
N ASP A 475 -11.80 1.40 13.78
CA ASP A 475 -11.23 1.95 12.53
C ASP A 475 -11.46 3.47 12.37
N ASP A 476 -12.11 4.14 13.33
CA ASP A 476 -12.35 5.59 13.24
C ASP A 476 -11.08 6.39 13.54
N LYS A 477 -10.53 7.03 12.51
CA LYS A 477 -9.31 7.84 12.59
C LYS A 477 -9.44 9.14 13.40
N LYS A 478 -10.66 9.56 13.73
CA LYS A 478 -10.91 10.78 14.52
C LYS A 478 -10.73 10.55 16.01
N VAL A 479 -10.89 9.32 16.47
CA VAL A 479 -10.75 8.96 17.87
C VAL A 479 -9.29 9.05 18.32
N ARG A 480 -9.07 9.73 19.45
CA ARG A 480 -7.77 9.88 20.10
C ARG A 480 -7.71 9.21 21.47
N TYR A 481 -8.85 9.18 22.15
CA TYR A 481 -8.94 8.63 23.50
C TYR A 481 -10.14 7.71 23.62
N VAL A 482 -9.97 6.66 24.42
CA VAL A 482 -11.07 5.83 24.92
C VAL A 482 -11.21 6.12 26.40
N ILE A 483 -12.43 6.36 26.83
CA ILE A 483 -12.79 6.63 28.23
C ILE A 483 -13.65 5.47 28.70
N VAL A 484 -13.27 4.87 29.82
CA VAL A 484 -14.06 3.81 30.48
C VAL A 484 -14.62 4.36 31.77
N ARG A 485 -15.92 4.21 31.95
CA ARG A 485 -16.64 4.62 33.15
C ARG A 485 -17.39 3.43 33.75
N HIS A 486 -17.05 3.08 34.98
CA HIS A 486 -17.80 2.15 35.79
C HIS A 486 -18.78 2.92 36.67
N SER A 487 -20.05 2.53 36.70
CA SER A 487 -21.08 3.21 37.48
C SER A 487 -20.81 3.18 38.99
N GLN A 488 -20.02 2.23 39.44
CA GLN A 488 -19.62 1.99 40.82
C GLN A 488 -18.46 2.87 41.30
N MET A 489 -17.72 3.47 40.36
CA MET A 489 -16.51 4.24 40.66
C MET A 489 -16.74 5.76 40.56
N GLU A 490 -16.02 6.55 41.39
CA GLU A 490 -16.07 8.02 41.35
C GLU A 490 -15.45 8.62 40.10
N SER A 491 -14.40 8.02 39.59
CA SER A 491 -13.63 8.55 38.46
C SER A 491 -13.72 7.68 37.21
N GLU A 492 -13.64 8.33 36.06
CA GLU A 492 -13.46 7.67 34.76
C GLU A 492 -11.99 7.50 34.43
N GLU A 493 -11.64 6.45 33.68
CA GLU A 493 -10.29 6.20 33.20
C GLU A 493 -10.16 6.56 31.71
N THR A 494 -9.07 7.26 31.35
CA THR A 494 -8.83 7.70 29.97
C THR A 494 -7.59 7.00 29.41
N TYR A 495 -7.73 6.43 28.22
CA TYR A 495 -6.67 5.69 27.52
C TYR A 495 -6.39 6.30 26.17
N THR A 496 -5.10 6.49 25.85
CA THR A 496 -4.66 6.99 24.55
C THR A 496 -4.74 5.90 23.49
N CYS A 497 -5.23 6.26 22.30
CA CYS A 497 -5.32 5.35 21.16
C CYS A 497 -4.11 5.51 20.25
N VAL A 498 -3.55 4.39 19.80
CA VAL A 498 -2.48 4.35 18.82
C VAL A 498 -2.91 3.45 17.67
N GLN A 499 -3.03 4.00 16.47
CA GLN A 499 -3.45 3.28 15.26
C GLN A 499 -4.76 2.48 15.43
N GLY A 500 -5.75 3.08 16.07
CA GLY A 500 -7.06 2.46 16.29
C GLY A 500 -7.07 1.39 17.41
N VAL A 501 -6.02 1.28 18.21
CA VAL A 501 -5.92 0.32 19.31
C VAL A 501 -5.75 1.06 20.63
N ALA A 502 -6.53 0.65 21.64
CA ALA A 502 -6.35 1.06 23.03
C ALA A 502 -6.37 -0.17 23.94
N TYR A 503 -5.83 0.00 25.14
CA TYR A 503 -5.76 -1.07 26.15
C TYR A 503 -6.45 -0.64 27.45
N PRO A 504 -7.80 -0.48 27.43
CA PRO A 504 -8.56 -0.11 28.61
C PRO A 504 -8.69 -1.25 29.59
N ARG A 505 -8.83 -0.92 30.89
CA ARG A 505 -9.20 -1.84 31.94
C ARG A 505 -10.73 -1.84 32.09
N ILE A 506 -11.33 -3.02 32.10
CA ILE A 506 -12.77 -3.22 32.22
C ILE A 506 -13.02 -4.26 33.30
N TYR A 507 -13.60 -3.84 34.41
CA TYR A 507 -13.76 -4.64 35.62
C TYR A 507 -15.11 -5.33 35.70
N THR A 508 -16.15 -4.73 35.07
CA THR A 508 -17.54 -5.22 35.12
C THR A 508 -18.14 -5.16 33.72
N GLU A 509 -19.16 -5.98 33.46
CA GLU A 509 -19.83 -6.06 32.15
C GLU A 509 -20.64 -4.79 31.82
N ASP A 510 -21.05 -4.03 32.83
CA ASP A 510 -21.84 -2.79 32.70
C ASP A 510 -20.97 -1.54 32.48
N ALA A 511 -19.68 -1.68 32.28
CA ALA A 511 -18.76 -0.57 32.01
C ALA A 511 -19.15 0.18 30.73
N ALA A 512 -19.31 1.50 30.81
CA ALA A 512 -19.58 2.34 29.67
C ALA A 512 -18.28 2.73 28.97
N ILE A 513 -18.22 2.50 27.65
CA ILE A 513 -17.08 2.85 26.81
C ILE A 513 -17.46 4.08 25.96
N LEU A 514 -16.68 5.16 26.11
CA LEU A 514 -16.86 6.40 25.37
C LEU A 514 -15.62 6.67 24.52
N PHE A 515 -15.83 7.27 23.38
CA PHE A 515 -14.75 7.69 22.47
C PHE A 515 -14.62 9.20 22.51
N GLN A 516 -13.40 9.72 22.40
CA GLN A 516 -13.14 11.14 22.42
C GLN A 516 -12.19 11.52 21.30
N ASP A 517 -12.52 12.60 20.56
CA ASP A 517 -11.66 13.16 19.52
C ASP A 517 -10.65 14.19 20.07
N ASP A 518 -9.84 14.76 19.19
CA ASP A 518 -8.88 15.83 19.50
C ASP A 518 -9.52 17.15 19.97
N LYS A 519 -10.83 17.34 19.68
CA LYS A 519 -11.63 18.50 20.09
C LYS A 519 -12.39 18.25 21.40
N GLN A 520 -12.06 17.18 22.12
CA GLN A 520 -12.69 16.77 23.38
C GLN A 520 -14.19 16.44 23.27
N ARG A 521 -14.70 16.18 22.06
CA ARG A 521 -16.10 15.74 21.88
C ARG A 521 -16.18 14.26 22.18
N ARG A 522 -17.20 13.89 22.98
CA ARG A 522 -17.43 12.50 23.43
C ARG A 522 -18.62 11.90 22.68
N TYR A 523 -18.48 10.63 22.30
CA TYR A 523 -19.53 9.86 21.64
C TYR A 523 -19.38 8.37 21.96
N SER A 524 -20.49 7.62 21.97
CA SER A 524 -20.51 6.21 22.34
C SER A 524 -21.10 5.30 21.26
N ALA A 525 -22.17 5.74 20.59
CA ALA A 525 -22.98 4.86 19.74
C ALA A 525 -22.59 4.83 18.25
N THR A 526 -21.62 5.65 17.82
CA THR A 526 -21.28 5.84 16.40
C THR A 526 -19.97 5.19 15.98
N VAL A 527 -19.28 4.52 16.90
CA VAL A 527 -18.01 3.84 16.62
C VAL A 527 -18.19 2.34 16.80
N ASP A 528 -18.03 1.62 15.70
CA ASP A 528 -17.93 0.16 15.77
C ASP A 528 -16.56 -0.23 16.33
N TYR A 529 -16.56 -1.08 17.33
CA TYR A 529 -15.33 -1.56 17.96
C TYR A 529 -15.39 -3.04 18.28
N SER A 530 -14.22 -3.65 18.35
CA SER A 530 -14.05 -5.00 18.89
C SER A 530 -13.30 -4.95 20.21
N LEU A 531 -13.75 -5.74 21.16
CA LEU A 531 -13.18 -5.86 22.50
C LEU A 531 -12.71 -7.28 22.73
N LYS A 532 -11.46 -7.45 23.20
CA LYS A 532 -10.89 -8.75 23.48
C LYS A 532 -10.11 -8.71 24.81
N LYS A 533 -10.43 -9.62 25.71
CA LYS A 533 -9.67 -9.82 26.96
C LYS A 533 -8.22 -10.22 26.63
N THR A 534 -7.26 -9.66 27.34
CA THR A 534 -5.82 -9.90 27.05
C THR A 534 -5.21 -10.97 27.95
N MET A 535 -5.74 -11.16 29.15
CA MET A 535 -5.27 -12.13 30.15
C MET A 535 -6.45 -12.85 30.77
N ASP A 536 -6.19 -14.02 31.33
CA ASP A 536 -7.11 -14.77 32.19
C ASP A 536 -6.72 -14.53 33.64
N GLU A 537 -7.55 -13.86 34.41
CA GLU A 537 -7.27 -13.42 35.78
C GLU A 537 -7.89 -14.30 36.87
N ASP A 538 -8.78 -15.26 36.54
CA ASP A 538 -9.62 -15.96 37.51
C ASP A 538 -8.85 -16.59 38.65
N GLY A 539 -7.70 -17.20 38.41
CA GLY A 539 -6.85 -17.77 39.44
C GLY A 539 -5.99 -16.76 40.21
N ALA A 540 -5.73 -15.58 39.62
CA ALA A 540 -4.81 -14.58 40.19
C ALA A 540 -5.51 -13.59 41.11
N VAL A 541 -6.78 -13.28 40.90
CA VAL A 541 -7.58 -12.33 41.72
C VAL A 541 -7.50 -12.67 43.20
N ARG A 542 -7.81 -13.91 43.56
CA ARG A 542 -7.78 -14.36 44.97
C ARG A 542 -6.37 -14.29 45.60
N LYS A 543 -5.32 -14.63 44.83
CA LYS A 543 -3.93 -14.56 45.27
C LYS A 543 -3.48 -13.13 45.54
N VAL A 544 -3.85 -12.21 44.64
CA VAL A 544 -3.58 -10.78 44.75
C VAL A 544 -4.26 -10.19 45.99
N LEU A 545 -5.55 -10.48 46.18
CA LEU A 545 -6.31 -10.00 47.34
C LEU A 545 -5.80 -10.57 48.66
N ALA A 546 -5.38 -11.85 48.68
CA ALA A 546 -4.80 -12.50 49.86
C ALA A 546 -3.45 -11.89 50.32
N LEU A 547 -2.71 -11.24 49.39
CA LEU A 547 -1.50 -10.48 49.68
C LEU A 547 -1.77 -9.05 50.18
N GLY A 548 -3.04 -8.68 50.36
CA GLY A 548 -3.44 -7.38 50.89
C GLY A 548 -3.31 -6.23 49.89
N VAL A 549 -3.54 -6.49 48.63
CA VAL A 549 -3.61 -5.47 47.57
C VAL A 549 -5.00 -4.84 47.54
N ASP A 550 -5.05 -3.50 47.55
CA ASP A 550 -6.28 -2.70 47.58
C ASP A 550 -6.53 -1.99 46.24
N GLU A 551 -6.16 -2.61 45.11
CA GLU A 551 -6.42 -2.06 43.79
C GLU A 551 -7.94 -2.03 43.54
N PRO A 552 -8.53 -0.84 43.25
CA PRO A 552 -10.00 -0.67 43.21
C PRO A 552 -10.69 -1.57 42.17
N GLY A 553 -10.10 -1.73 40.99
CA GLY A 553 -10.69 -2.56 39.94
C GLY A 553 -10.73 -4.05 40.31
N VAL A 554 -9.72 -4.54 41.01
CA VAL A 554 -9.69 -5.95 41.51
C VAL A 554 -10.74 -6.16 42.59
N LEU A 555 -10.88 -5.18 43.51
CA LEU A 555 -11.91 -5.22 44.56
C LEU A 555 -13.30 -5.19 43.94
N LEU A 556 -13.54 -4.28 42.96
CA LEU A 556 -14.82 -4.18 42.27
C LEU A 556 -15.21 -5.49 41.61
N HIS A 557 -14.31 -6.02 40.76
CA HIS A 557 -14.53 -7.26 40.05
C HIS A 557 -14.87 -8.43 40.99
N TYR A 558 -14.09 -8.54 42.05
CA TYR A 558 -14.33 -9.62 43.03
C TYR A 558 -15.67 -9.51 43.72
N CYS A 559 -16.04 -8.32 44.24
CA CYS A 559 -17.31 -8.09 44.94
C CYS A 559 -18.55 -8.18 44.05
N GLU A 560 -18.44 -7.92 42.75
CA GLU A 560 -19.54 -8.10 41.79
C GLU A 560 -19.67 -9.54 41.28
N SER A 561 -18.56 -10.32 41.28
CA SER A 561 -18.54 -11.70 40.76
C SER A 561 -18.74 -12.76 41.84
N HIS A 562 -18.70 -12.40 43.14
CA HIS A 562 -18.80 -13.35 44.25
C HIS A 562 -19.89 -12.94 45.23
N GLU A 563 -20.54 -13.94 45.83
CA GLU A 563 -21.42 -13.73 46.97
C GLU A 563 -20.60 -13.52 48.24
N LEU A 564 -21.16 -12.77 49.17
CA LEU A 564 -20.52 -12.50 50.44
C LEU A 564 -20.56 -13.74 51.33
N ASP A 565 -19.43 -14.15 51.83
CA ASP A 565 -19.26 -15.25 52.76
C ASP A 565 -18.27 -14.89 53.89
N LYS A 566 -18.06 -15.82 54.83
CA LYS A 566 -17.16 -15.63 55.99
C LYS A 566 -15.69 -15.43 55.53
N ASP A 567 -15.30 -16.07 54.44
CA ASP A 567 -13.88 -16.10 54.01
C ASP A 567 -13.51 -14.87 53.18
N ASN A 568 -14.49 -14.11 52.69
CA ASN A 568 -14.27 -12.92 51.83
C ASN A 568 -14.81 -11.60 52.43
N LEU A 569 -15.34 -11.65 53.65
CA LEU A 569 -15.93 -10.47 54.31
C LEU A 569 -14.93 -9.30 54.43
N ASP A 570 -13.66 -9.58 54.69
CA ASP A 570 -12.61 -8.57 54.77
C ASP A 570 -12.44 -7.82 53.44
N ILE A 571 -12.59 -8.49 52.30
CA ILE A 571 -12.48 -7.90 50.94
C ILE A 571 -13.60 -6.89 50.72
N PHE A 572 -14.84 -7.24 51.08
CA PHE A 572 -16.00 -6.33 50.98
C PHE A 572 -15.83 -5.12 51.92
N GLN A 573 -15.28 -5.31 53.11
CA GLN A 573 -14.98 -4.20 54.03
C GLN A 573 -13.87 -3.28 53.48
N ARG A 574 -12.85 -3.81 52.83
CA ARG A 574 -11.79 -3.05 52.18
C ARG A 574 -12.35 -2.19 51.05
N LEU A 575 -13.29 -2.70 50.24
CA LEU A 575 -13.96 -1.95 49.21
C LEU A 575 -14.72 -0.75 49.80
N VAL A 576 -15.49 -0.93 50.86
CA VAL A 576 -16.25 0.14 51.53
C VAL A 576 -15.34 1.26 52.08
N LYS A 577 -14.14 0.92 52.53
CA LYS A 577 -13.15 1.88 53.04
C LYS A 577 -12.41 2.64 51.92
N SER A 578 -12.44 2.15 50.70
CA SER A 578 -11.74 2.78 49.57
C SER A 578 -12.46 4.03 49.08
N ASP A 579 -11.73 5.12 48.84
CA ASP A 579 -12.27 6.36 48.29
C ASP A 579 -12.51 6.31 46.78
N ALA A 580 -12.16 5.23 46.10
CA ALA A 580 -12.33 5.07 44.66
C ALA A 580 -13.77 4.81 44.23
N PHE A 581 -14.67 4.46 45.16
CA PHE A 581 -16.03 4.06 44.87
C PHE A 581 -17.04 5.16 45.25
N CYS A 582 -18.09 5.29 44.42
CA CYS A 582 -19.17 6.23 44.67
C CYS A 582 -19.97 5.84 45.96
N MET A 583 -20.53 6.85 46.61
CA MET A 583 -21.24 6.67 47.88
C MET A 583 -22.44 5.70 47.77
N GLU A 584 -23.16 5.79 46.66
CA GLU A 584 -24.30 4.91 46.37
C GLU A 584 -23.91 3.43 46.33
N TYR A 585 -22.80 3.13 45.69
CA TYR A 585 -22.29 1.76 45.62
C TYR A 585 -21.75 1.27 46.98
N LYS A 586 -21.04 2.12 47.69
CA LYS A 586 -20.59 1.81 49.07
C LYS A 586 -21.78 1.47 49.98
N GLN A 587 -22.90 2.23 49.88
CA GLN A 587 -24.10 1.93 50.65
C GLN A 587 -24.72 0.59 50.26
N LYS A 588 -24.78 0.25 48.98
CA LYS A 588 -25.21 -1.07 48.49
C LYS A 588 -24.39 -2.20 49.09
N VAL A 589 -23.07 -2.06 49.07
CA VAL A 589 -22.17 -3.08 49.65
C VAL A 589 -22.28 -3.14 51.18
N ARG A 590 -22.38 -2.00 51.87
CA ARG A 590 -22.64 -1.96 53.31
C ARG A 590 -23.93 -2.70 53.68
N ARG A 591 -24.98 -2.55 52.89
CA ARG A 591 -26.23 -3.27 53.12
C ARG A 591 -26.04 -4.79 52.98
N ARG A 592 -25.30 -5.25 51.98
CA ARG A 592 -24.97 -6.68 51.82
C ARG A 592 -24.20 -7.21 53.05
N ILE A 593 -23.28 -6.43 53.58
CA ILE A 593 -22.51 -6.80 54.80
C ILE A 593 -23.44 -6.85 56.00
N LEU A 594 -24.37 -5.90 56.18
CA LEU A 594 -25.32 -5.90 57.27
C LEU A 594 -26.31 -7.07 57.19
N ASP A 595 -26.83 -7.37 55.99
CA ASP A 595 -27.71 -8.53 55.77
C ASP A 595 -26.97 -9.84 56.10
N TYR A 596 -25.70 -9.98 55.72
CA TYR A 596 -24.88 -11.12 56.07
C TYR A 596 -24.69 -11.28 57.60
N TYR A 597 -24.39 -10.18 58.32
CA TYR A 597 -24.26 -10.20 59.77
C TYR A 597 -25.57 -10.56 60.45
N ALA A 598 -26.68 -10.05 59.96
CA ALA A 598 -28.02 -10.34 60.47
C ALA A 598 -28.40 -11.82 60.31
N GLU A 599 -27.94 -12.47 59.24
CA GLU A 599 -28.27 -13.87 58.94
C GLU A 599 -27.32 -14.87 59.61
N HIS A 600 -26.04 -14.54 59.80
CA HIS A 600 -24.99 -15.51 60.12
C HIS A 600 -24.20 -15.21 61.41
N VAL A 601 -24.26 -13.96 61.93
CA VAL A 601 -23.45 -13.53 63.07
C VAL A 601 -24.33 -12.91 64.16
N PHE A 602 -24.34 -13.46 65.32
CA PHE A 602 -25.15 -12.95 66.42
C PHE A 602 -24.31 -12.09 67.40
N GLY A 603 -24.74 -10.85 67.67
CA GLY A 603 -24.37 -10.04 68.81
C GLY A 603 -23.19 -9.11 68.66
N GLU A 604 -22.07 -9.38 69.29
CA GLU A 604 -20.97 -8.44 69.51
C GLU A 604 -20.29 -7.92 68.21
N ASP A 605 -20.18 -8.75 67.19
CA ASP A 605 -19.52 -8.37 65.91
C ASP A 605 -20.37 -7.42 65.08
N LEU A 606 -21.70 -7.58 65.10
CA LEU A 606 -22.63 -6.65 64.45
C LEU A 606 -22.60 -5.27 65.13
N ASP A 607 -22.63 -5.25 66.47
CA ASP A 607 -22.56 -4.04 67.26
C ASP A 607 -21.23 -3.30 67.05
N GLN A 608 -20.13 -4.04 66.92
CA GLN A 608 -18.83 -3.49 66.68
C GLN A 608 -18.72 -2.91 65.25
N TYR A 609 -19.28 -3.55 64.24
CA TYR A 609 -19.35 -3.05 62.89
C TYR A 609 -20.22 -1.79 62.76
N LEU A 610 -21.39 -1.76 63.40
CA LEU A 610 -22.26 -0.60 63.46
C LEU A 610 -21.58 0.60 64.12
N LYS A 611 -20.84 0.39 65.25
CA LYS A 611 -20.06 1.44 65.91
C LYS A 611 -18.96 2.00 64.99
N GLN A 612 -18.32 1.17 64.16
CA GLN A 612 -17.32 1.65 63.21
C GLN A 612 -17.92 2.46 62.08
N MET A 613 -19.19 2.22 61.70
CA MET A 613 -19.90 2.98 60.69
C MET A 613 -20.37 4.36 61.17
N ASP A 614 -20.70 4.52 62.46
CA ASP A 614 -21.12 5.79 63.05
C ASP A 614 -19.96 6.80 63.19
N TYR A 615 -18.69 6.36 63.08
CA TYR A 615 -17.49 7.19 63.17
C TYR A 615 -16.93 7.57 61.80
N GLN A 616 -17.52 7.18 60.66
CA GLN A 616 -17.17 7.57 59.30
C GLN A 616 -18.32 8.32 58.61
#